data_748fad9d287f2769e30e43f9f6f3aa46
#
_entry.id   748fad9d287f2769e30e43f9f6f3aa46
#
_cell.length_a   1.000
_cell.length_b   1.000
_cell.length_c   1.000
_cell.angle_alpha   90.00
_cell.angle_beta   90.00
_cell.angle_gamma   90.00
#
_symmetry.space_group_name_H-M   'P 1'
#
loop_
_entity.id
_entity.type
_entity.pdbx_description
1 polymer ?
#
loop_
_entity_poly.entity_id
_entity_poly.type
_entity_poly.pdbx_seq_one_letter_code
_entity_poly.pdbx_strand_id
1 'polypeptide(L)'
;MNNSLIFTVIDLIGKRKTENLIEKGFFNKSTELNEKEILECIERYKEIDSDFKVPSLDKIKAAMENSEQILLKSGELGIKCTSIFNDNFPDKLKNIKDKSILIFYKGNLNCFYEDKSIAIIGTRTPTERGKKIGEALGEYYAKEGFIVVSGLASGCDTYGHRGCLNIKGQTIATLPCGLDKYYPPENCDLGDEILENEGCLISEYKIGTNPSKIRFIQRDRLQAALSLGVVVVECAIECGTMHTVKFAQKYNKKLAVSLHDEVNLD
;
A
#
# COMPACT_ATOMS: atom_id res chain seq x y z
N MET A 1 5.80 11.91 -16.40
CA MET A 1 5.15 12.88 -15.50
C MET A 1 5.85 12.84 -14.15
N ASN A 2 6.17 14.00 -13.59
CA ASN A 2 6.88 14.09 -12.31
C ASN A 2 5.97 13.60 -11.16
N ASN A 3 6.52 12.79 -10.24
CA ASN A 3 5.79 12.33 -9.06
C ASN A 3 5.28 13.49 -8.20
N SER A 4 6.01 14.63 -8.17
CA SER A 4 5.61 15.85 -7.50
C SER A 4 4.27 16.39 -8.05
N LEU A 5 4.10 16.41 -9.37
CA LEU A 5 2.86 16.88 -9.99
C LEU A 5 1.65 16.01 -9.60
N ILE A 6 1.78 14.68 -9.69
CA ILE A 6 0.69 13.78 -9.26
C ILE A 6 0.36 13.97 -7.78
N PHE A 7 1.39 14.10 -6.95
CA PHE A 7 1.20 14.31 -5.53
C PHE A 7 0.50 15.66 -5.27
N THR A 8 0.92 16.74 -5.94
CA THR A 8 0.26 18.06 -5.87
C THR A 8 -1.22 17.98 -6.21
N VAL A 9 -1.57 17.31 -7.32
CA VAL A 9 -2.97 17.18 -7.73
C VAL A 9 -3.78 16.34 -6.73
N ILE A 10 -3.20 15.26 -6.20
CA ILE A 10 -3.86 14.47 -5.13
C ILE A 10 -4.11 15.32 -3.88
N ASP A 11 -3.14 16.15 -3.48
CA ASP A 11 -3.26 17.01 -2.29
C ASP A 11 -4.32 18.10 -2.48
N LEU A 12 -4.48 18.61 -3.71
CA LEU A 12 -5.44 19.66 -4.06
C LEU A 12 -6.88 19.16 -4.15
N ILE A 13 -7.11 18.05 -4.83
CA ILE A 13 -8.47 17.60 -5.20
C ILE A 13 -8.82 16.18 -4.74
N GLY A 14 -7.88 15.49 -4.12
CA GLY A 14 -8.02 14.12 -3.64
C GLY A 14 -7.83 13.05 -4.71
N LYS A 15 -7.48 11.84 -4.25
CA LYS A 15 -7.11 10.70 -5.09
C LYS A 15 -8.16 10.39 -6.17
N ARG A 16 -9.43 10.22 -5.79
CA ARG A 16 -10.50 9.81 -6.72
C ARG A 16 -10.71 10.79 -7.88
N LYS A 17 -10.65 12.10 -7.59
CA LYS A 17 -10.81 13.12 -8.63
C LYS A 17 -9.59 13.14 -9.55
N THR A 18 -8.39 12.94 -8.99
CA THR A 18 -7.15 12.80 -9.76
C THR A 18 -7.21 11.57 -10.67
N GLU A 19 -7.72 10.44 -10.20
CA GLU A 19 -7.94 9.24 -11.05
C GLU A 19 -8.85 9.55 -12.23
N ASN A 20 -9.97 10.23 -12.00
CA ASN A 20 -10.91 10.59 -13.07
C ASN A 20 -10.26 11.49 -14.12
N LEU A 21 -9.43 12.47 -13.72
CA LEU A 21 -8.69 13.32 -14.67
C LEU A 21 -7.67 12.52 -15.49
N ILE A 22 -6.99 11.56 -14.86
CA ILE A 22 -6.05 10.66 -15.55
C ILE A 22 -6.81 9.77 -16.56
N GLU A 23 -7.92 9.18 -16.18
CA GLU A 23 -8.73 8.31 -17.04
C GLU A 23 -9.34 9.04 -18.22
N LYS A 24 -9.66 10.31 -18.07
CA LYS A 24 -10.12 11.19 -19.17
C LYS A 24 -8.97 11.72 -20.05
N GLY A 25 -7.72 11.38 -19.73
CA GLY A 25 -6.54 11.82 -20.50
C GLY A 25 -6.15 13.28 -20.30
N PHE A 26 -6.62 13.93 -19.24
CA PHE A 26 -6.27 15.32 -18.93
C PHE A 26 -4.85 15.45 -18.37
N PHE A 27 -4.31 14.35 -17.84
CA PHE A 27 -2.90 14.21 -17.49
C PHE A 27 -2.28 13.04 -18.26
N ASN A 28 -1.13 13.23 -18.86
CA ASN A 28 -0.40 12.20 -19.60
C ASN A 28 1.06 12.07 -19.15
N LYS A 29 1.74 11.03 -19.62
CA LYS A 29 3.09 10.62 -19.15
C LYS A 29 4.19 11.69 -19.40
N SER A 30 4.02 12.62 -20.32
CA SER A 30 5.10 13.48 -20.84
C SER A 30 5.09 14.91 -20.31
N THR A 31 4.24 15.28 -19.38
CA THR A 31 4.00 16.69 -19.04
C THR A 31 4.68 17.10 -17.74
N GLU A 32 5.62 18.03 -17.84
CA GLU A 32 5.91 18.99 -16.79
C GLU A 32 4.90 20.14 -16.96
N LEU A 33 4.07 20.38 -15.94
CA LEU A 33 3.05 21.41 -15.97
C LEU A 33 3.41 22.53 -14.99
N ASN A 34 3.31 23.77 -15.44
CA ASN A 34 3.35 24.93 -14.58
C ASN A 34 1.99 25.14 -13.88
N GLU A 35 1.91 26.09 -12.98
CA GLU A 35 0.73 26.34 -12.14
C GLU A 35 -0.54 26.62 -12.96
N LYS A 36 -0.41 27.33 -14.09
CA LYS A 36 -1.54 27.67 -14.97
C LYS A 36 -2.05 26.46 -15.72
N GLU A 37 -1.14 25.64 -16.22
CA GLU A 37 -1.47 24.41 -16.92
C GLU A 37 -2.11 23.37 -15.97
N ILE A 38 -1.66 23.31 -14.71
CA ILE A 38 -2.32 22.50 -13.67
C ILE A 38 -3.74 23.02 -13.41
N LEU A 39 -3.92 24.34 -13.31
CA LEU A 39 -5.22 24.96 -13.14
C LEU A 39 -6.16 24.57 -14.29
N GLU A 40 -5.73 24.74 -15.54
CA GLU A 40 -6.50 24.37 -16.74
C GLU A 40 -6.90 22.90 -16.73
N CYS A 41 -5.98 22.01 -16.40
CA CYS A 41 -6.28 20.58 -16.26
C CYS A 41 -7.33 20.30 -15.17
N ILE A 42 -7.22 20.96 -14.01
CA ILE A 42 -8.17 20.79 -12.90
C ILE A 42 -9.53 21.42 -13.24
N GLU A 43 -9.58 22.55 -13.94
CA GLU A 43 -10.82 23.19 -14.40
C GLU A 43 -11.66 22.26 -15.26
N ARG A 44 -11.04 21.41 -16.08
CA ARG A 44 -11.72 20.40 -16.88
C ARG A 44 -12.50 19.37 -16.05
N TYR A 45 -12.21 19.27 -14.73
CA TYR A 45 -13.04 18.42 -13.87
C TYR A 45 -14.49 18.87 -13.80
N LYS A 46 -14.79 20.14 -14.11
CA LYS A 46 -16.17 20.64 -14.25
C LYS A 46 -16.97 19.95 -15.38
N GLU A 47 -16.30 19.32 -16.33
CA GLU A 47 -16.95 18.47 -17.35
C GLU A 47 -17.54 17.19 -16.73
N ILE A 48 -17.04 16.79 -15.53
CA ILE A 48 -17.47 15.59 -14.79
C ILE A 48 -18.42 15.97 -13.65
N ASP A 49 -18.15 17.09 -12.99
CA ASP A 49 -18.89 17.61 -11.83
C ASP A 49 -18.99 19.14 -11.95
N SER A 50 -20.14 19.64 -12.41
CA SER A 50 -20.40 21.07 -12.66
C SER A 50 -20.25 21.93 -11.40
N ASP A 51 -20.53 21.35 -10.22
CA ASP A 51 -20.47 22.05 -8.92
C ASP A 51 -19.06 22.02 -8.31
N PHE A 52 -18.11 21.42 -9.00
CA PHE A 52 -16.74 21.33 -8.52
C PHE A 52 -16.09 22.70 -8.35
N LYS A 53 -15.60 22.95 -7.13
CA LYS A 53 -14.89 24.20 -6.79
C LYS A 53 -13.42 24.06 -7.17
N VAL A 54 -13.02 24.77 -8.22
CA VAL A 54 -11.63 24.82 -8.69
C VAL A 54 -10.77 25.56 -7.66
N PRO A 55 -9.59 25.03 -7.30
CA PRO A 55 -8.64 25.73 -6.43
C PRO A 55 -8.12 27.02 -7.10
N SER A 56 -7.83 28.04 -6.31
CA SER A 56 -7.17 29.24 -6.82
C SER A 56 -5.71 28.98 -7.22
N LEU A 57 -5.16 29.83 -8.07
CA LEU A 57 -3.76 29.72 -8.51
C LEU A 57 -2.78 29.74 -7.33
N ASP A 58 -3.03 30.57 -6.31
CA ASP A 58 -2.22 30.64 -5.08
C ASP A 58 -2.23 29.32 -4.30
N LYS A 59 -3.39 28.66 -4.25
CA LYS A 59 -3.48 27.32 -3.63
C LYS A 59 -2.71 26.28 -4.40
N ILE A 60 -2.69 26.37 -5.74
CA ILE A 60 -1.93 25.45 -6.57
C ILE A 60 -0.43 25.65 -6.34
N LYS A 61 0.06 26.90 -6.33
CA LYS A 61 1.46 27.22 -6.02
C LYS A 61 1.87 26.70 -4.65
N ALA A 62 1.09 27.00 -3.62
CA ALA A 62 1.36 26.51 -2.27
C ALA A 62 1.37 24.97 -2.19
N ALA A 63 0.50 24.29 -2.93
CA ALA A 63 0.49 22.82 -2.96
C ALA A 63 1.70 22.24 -3.71
N MET A 64 2.18 22.89 -4.77
CA MET A 64 3.41 22.50 -5.48
C MET A 64 4.62 22.59 -4.55
N GLU A 65 4.82 23.74 -3.92
CA GLU A 65 5.90 23.97 -2.95
C GLU A 65 5.86 22.97 -1.79
N ASN A 66 4.67 22.75 -1.23
CA ASN A 66 4.47 21.77 -0.16
C ASN A 66 4.79 20.34 -0.61
N SER A 67 4.38 19.96 -1.81
CA SER A 67 4.65 18.63 -2.37
C SER A 67 6.15 18.39 -2.56
N GLU A 68 6.88 19.38 -3.07
CA GLU A 68 8.33 19.32 -3.22
C GLU A 68 9.04 19.18 -1.86
N GLN A 69 8.63 19.98 -0.89
CA GLN A 69 9.17 19.91 0.49
C GLN A 69 8.94 18.53 1.14
N ILE A 70 7.74 17.96 0.96
CA ILE A 70 7.41 16.64 1.49
C ILE A 70 8.25 15.55 0.79
N LEU A 71 8.42 15.63 -0.53
CA LEU A 71 9.22 14.66 -1.27
C LEU A 71 10.70 14.76 -0.91
N LEU A 72 11.22 15.97 -0.72
CA LEU A 72 12.59 16.20 -0.26
C LEU A 72 12.82 15.57 1.12
N LYS A 73 11.98 15.90 2.09
CA LYS A 73 12.03 15.32 3.45
C LYS A 73 11.85 13.80 3.44
N SER A 74 10.99 13.28 2.57
CA SER A 74 10.85 11.83 2.39
C SER A 74 12.15 11.20 1.91
N GLY A 75 12.83 11.83 0.94
CA GLY A 75 14.13 11.38 0.44
C GLY A 75 15.21 11.32 1.51
N GLU A 76 15.27 12.31 2.41
CA GLU A 76 16.19 12.34 3.58
C GLU A 76 15.98 11.14 4.52
N LEU A 77 14.75 10.61 4.60
CA LEU A 77 14.40 9.41 5.37
C LEU A 77 14.54 8.11 4.57
N GLY A 78 15.10 8.16 3.35
CA GLY A 78 15.20 7.00 2.46
C GLY A 78 13.86 6.55 1.87
N ILE A 79 12.82 7.38 1.97
CA ILE A 79 11.50 7.11 1.41
C ILE A 79 11.45 7.69 0.00
N LYS A 80 11.17 6.82 -0.96
CA LYS A 80 10.99 7.17 -2.37
C LYS A 80 9.51 7.15 -2.72
N CYS A 81 9.14 7.73 -3.86
CA CYS A 81 7.78 7.58 -4.39
C CYS A 81 7.80 7.23 -5.88
N THR A 82 6.75 6.56 -6.32
CA THR A 82 6.49 6.26 -7.72
C THR A 82 5.01 6.39 -8.03
N SER A 83 4.67 6.78 -9.25
CA SER A 83 3.30 6.99 -9.71
C SER A 83 2.96 6.11 -10.90
N ILE A 84 1.68 5.99 -11.20
CA ILE A 84 1.14 5.17 -12.30
C ILE A 84 1.77 5.50 -13.66
N PHE A 85 2.40 6.65 -13.81
CA PHE A 85 3.09 7.08 -15.03
C PHE A 85 4.56 6.65 -15.11
N ASN A 86 5.13 6.16 -14.01
CA ASN A 86 6.50 5.68 -13.98
C ASN A 86 6.57 4.22 -14.43
N ASP A 87 7.63 3.86 -15.14
CA ASP A 87 7.84 2.49 -15.61
C ASP A 87 8.08 1.51 -14.44
N ASN A 88 8.59 2.03 -13.33
CA ASN A 88 8.80 1.28 -12.09
C ASN A 88 7.58 1.25 -11.17
N PHE A 89 6.38 1.64 -11.62
CA PHE A 89 5.17 1.50 -10.82
C PHE A 89 4.62 0.06 -10.93
N PRO A 90 4.31 -0.62 -9.82
CA PRO A 90 3.89 -2.02 -9.85
C PRO A 90 2.61 -2.26 -10.66
N ASP A 91 2.66 -3.11 -11.68
CA ASP A 91 1.49 -3.43 -12.53
C ASP A 91 0.35 -4.06 -11.75
N LYS A 92 0.67 -4.84 -10.70
CA LYS A 92 -0.32 -5.41 -9.77
C LYS A 92 -1.21 -4.34 -9.10
N LEU A 93 -0.71 -3.12 -8.94
CA LEU A 93 -1.46 -1.98 -8.38
C LEU A 93 -2.14 -1.12 -9.45
N LYS A 94 -1.72 -1.19 -10.73
CA LYS A 94 -2.37 -0.51 -11.87
C LYS A 94 -3.65 -1.22 -12.29
N ASN A 95 -3.66 -2.57 -12.23
CA ASN A 95 -4.65 -3.41 -12.89
C ASN A 95 -5.85 -3.79 -12.01
N ILE A 96 -6.03 -3.13 -10.88
CA ILE A 96 -7.20 -3.30 -10.00
C ILE A 96 -8.18 -2.14 -10.15
N LYS A 97 -9.48 -2.38 -9.86
CA LYS A 97 -10.55 -1.37 -10.02
C LYS A 97 -10.31 -0.10 -9.21
N ASP A 98 -9.81 -0.24 -7.99
CA ASP A 98 -9.45 0.83 -7.06
C ASP A 98 -7.92 0.99 -6.98
N LYS A 99 -7.32 1.21 -8.15
CA LYS A 99 -5.87 1.30 -8.35
C LYS A 99 -5.20 2.35 -7.45
N SER A 100 -3.93 2.13 -7.16
CA SER A 100 -3.07 3.17 -6.62
C SER A 100 -2.57 4.04 -7.78
N ILE A 101 -2.49 5.33 -7.58
CA ILE A 101 -1.92 6.26 -8.58
C ILE A 101 -0.57 6.84 -8.16
N LEU A 102 -0.31 6.80 -6.86
CA LEU A 102 0.97 7.15 -6.24
C LEU A 102 1.20 6.26 -5.04
N ILE A 103 2.41 5.76 -4.86
CA ILE A 103 2.85 5.05 -3.67
C ILE A 103 4.19 5.60 -3.18
N PHE A 104 4.34 5.64 -1.86
CA PHE A 104 5.61 5.84 -1.18
C PHE A 104 6.16 4.47 -0.80
N TYR A 105 7.48 4.31 -0.89
CA TYR A 105 8.13 3.06 -0.53
C TYR A 105 9.51 3.28 0.08
N LYS A 106 9.94 2.33 0.92
CA LYS A 106 11.28 2.26 1.50
C LYS A 106 11.79 0.83 1.34
N GLY A 107 13.03 0.67 0.91
CA GLY A 107 13.62 -0.65 0.62
C GLY A 107 13.60 -1.01 -0.86
N ASN A 108 13.54 -2.30 -1.16
CA ASN A 108 13.72 -2.87 -2.49
C ASN A 108 12.40 -2.94 -3.27
N LEU A 109 12.23 -2.04 -4.24
CA LEU A 109 11.04 -2.02 -5.09
C LEU A 109 10.92 -3.28 -5.99
N ASN A 110 12.04 -3.99 -6.25
CA ASN A 110 12.03 -5.17 -7.13
C ASN A 110 11.15 -6.31 -6.59
N CYS A 111 10.90 -6.35 -5.27
CA CYS A 111 9.95 -7.31 -4.67
C CYS A 111 8.55 -7.27 -5.31
N PHE A 112 8.16 -6.18 -5.97
CA PHE A 112 6.84 -6.05 -6.59
C PHE A 112 6.74 -6.70 -7.96
N TYR A 113 7.86 -6.95 -8.64
CA TYR A 113 7.89 -7.52 -9.97
C TYR A 113 7.93 -9.05 -9.96
N GLU A 114 8.21 -9.63 -8.79
CA GLU A 114 8.14 -11.07 -8.62
C GLU A 114 6.70 -11.56 -8.77
N ASP A 115 6.47 -12.48 -9.69
CA ASP A 115 5.14 -13.07 -9.93
C ASP A 115 4.65 -13.84 -8.71
N LYS A 116 5.55 -14.55 -8.04
CA LYS A 116 5.26 -15.33 -6.85
C LYS A 116 5.17 -14.42 -5.62
N SER A 117 3.97 -14.09 -5.19
CA SER A 117 3.73 -13.37 -3.94
C SER A 117 2.45 -13.86 -3.27
N ILE A 118 2.46 -13.95 -1.95
CA ILE A 118 1.35 -14.47 -1.13
C ILE A 118 1.09 -13.55 0.05
N ALA A 119 -0.18 -13.21 0.30
CA ALA A 119 -0.54 -12.48 1.51
C ALA A 119 -0.78 -13.46 2.66
N ILE A 120 -0.17 -13.21 3.82
CA ILE A 120 -0.41 -13.93 5.07
C ILE A 120 -1.02 -12.93 6.05
N ILE A 121 -2.25 -13.17 6.46
CA ILE A 121 -3.04 -12.24 7.26
C ILE A 121 -3.79 -12.96 8.39
N GLY A 122 -4.31 -12.19 9.34
CA GLY A 122 -5.16 -12.76 10.38
C GLY A 122 -5.42 -11.82 11.55
N THR A 123 -5.84 -12.40 12.66
CA THR A 123 -6.15 -11.65 13.87
C THR A 123 -4.90 -11.01 14.49
N ARG A 124 -5.12 -9.91 15.21
CA ARG A 124 -4.08 -9.25 16.01
C ARG A 124 -3.73 -9.99 17.31
N THR A 125 -4.59 -10.90 17.72
CA THR A 125 -4.45 -11.70 18.95
C THR A 125 -4.61 -13.18 18.64
N PRO A 126 -3.65 -13.79 17.89
CA PRO A 126 -3.72 -15.21 17.56
C PRO A 126 -3.48 -16.10 18.78
N THR A 127 -4.03 -17.31 18.73
CA THR A 127 -3.65 -18.37 19.67
C THR A 127 -2.17 -18.74 19.54
N GLU A 128 -1.62 -19.46 20.53
CA GLU A 128 -0.21 -19.93 20.43
C GLU A 128 -0.01 -20.83 19.20
N ARG A 129 -1.02 -21.61 18.83
CA ARG A 129 -0.99 -22.41 17.61
C ARG A 129 -1.06 -21.55 16.36
N GLY A 130 -1.93 -20.53 16.35
CA GLY A 130 -2.02 -19.55 15.25
C GLY A 130 -0.70 -18.81 15.01
N LYS A 131 0.04 -18.45 16.07
CA LYS A 131 1.38 -17.86 15.96
C LYS A 131 2.34 -18.79 15.22
N LYS A 132 2.44 -20.06 15.65
CA LYS A 132 3.29 -21.08 15.04
C LYS A 132 2.91 -21.34 13.57
N ILE A 133 1.61 -21.39 13.28
CA ILE A 133 1.13 -21.58 11.90
C ILE A 133 1.50 -20.38 11.01
N GLY A 134 1.30 -19.15 11.50
CA GLY A 134 1.69 -17.94 10.78
C GLY A 134 3.16 -17.91 10.43
N GLU A 135 4.02 -18.26 11.39
CA GLU A 135 5.47 -18.34 11.22
C GLU A 135 5.85 -19.47 10.24
N ALA A 136 5.29 -20.67 10.41
CA ALA A 136 5.55 -21.81 9.52
C ALA A 136 5.09 -21.54 8.06
N LEU A 137 3.97 -20.84 7.87
CA LEU A 137 3.51 -20.42 6.55
C LEU A 137 4.46 -19.39 5.91
N GLY A 138 4.92 -18.39 6.69
CA GLY A 138 5.91 -17.42 6.23
C GLY A 138 7.19 -18.11 5.76
N GLU A 139 7.71 -19.03 6.56
CA GLU A 139 8.89 -19.82 6.23
C GLU A 139 8.66 -20.72 5.00
N TYR A 140 7.54 -21.44 4.94
CA TYR A 140 7.21 -22.33 3.83
C TYR A 140 7.14 -21.57 2.50
N TYR A 141 6.35 -20.49 2.43
CA TYR A 141 6.21 -19.75 1.19
C TYR A 141 7.51 -19.07 0.76
N ALA A 142 8.31 -18.57 1.70
CA ALA A 142 9.60 -17.99 1.38
C ALA A 142 10.58 -19.05 0.85
N LYS A 143 10.59 -20.30 1.38
CA LYS A 143 11.36 -21.43 0.83
C LYS A 143 10.94 -21.78 -0.59
N GLU A 144 9.65 -21.66 -0.91
CA GLU A 144 9.13 -21.89 -2.27
C GLU A 144 9.37 -20.69 -3.22
N GLY A 145 10.13 -19.70 -2.78
CA GLY A 145 10.48 -18.50 -3.56
C GLY A 145 9.35 -17.48 -3.71
N PHE A 146 8.41 -17.46 -2.76
CA PHE A 146 7.37 -16.42 -2.72
C PHE A 146 7.82 -15.22 -1.91
N ILE A 147 7.46 -14.04 -2.38
CA ILE A 147 7.45 -12.83 -1.55
C ILE A 147 6.25 -12.90 -0.61
N VAL A 148 6.49 -12.81 0.69
CA VAL A 148 5.42 -12.70 1.68
C VAL A 148 4.92 -11.26 1.74
N VAL A 149 3.62 -11.06 1.66
CA VAL A 149 2.98 -9.74 1.78
C VAL A 149 2.13 -9.72 3.04
N SER A 150 2.28 -8.71 3.88
CA SER A 150 1.42 -8.54 5.05
C SER A 150 1.34 -7.07 5.47
N GLY A 151 0.73 -6.78 6.61
CA GLY A 151 0.40 -5.41 7.01
C GLY A 151 1.20 -4.85 8.16
N LEU A 152 2.23 -5.53 8.62
CA LEU A 152 3.00 -5.16 9.81
C LEU A 152 2.17 -5.05 11.10
N ALA A 153 0.90 -5.49 11.10
CA ALA A 153 0.07 -5.47 12.30
C ALA A 153 0.55 -6.48 13.34
N SER A 154 0.21 -6.24 14.63
CA SER A 154 0.43 -7.23 15.68
C SER A 154 -0.26 -8.55 15.31
N GLY A 155 0.21 -9.66 15.83
CA GLY A 155 -0.40 -10.98 15.63
C GLY A 155 0.00 -11.66 14.33
N CYS A 156 -0.96 -12.18 13.56
CA CYS A 156 -0.70 -13.02 12.39
C CYS A 156 0.23 -12.36 11.36
N ASP A 157 0.09 -11.06 11.12
CA ASP A 157 0.96 -10.30 10.20
C ASP A 157 2.42 -10.36 10.67
N THR A 158 2.65 -10.13 11.97
CA THR A 158 3.99 -10.22 12.58
C THR A 158 4.62 -11.59 12.38
N TYR A 159 3.86 -12.67 12.63
CA TYR A 159 4.39 -14.03 12.51
C TYR A 159 4.62 -14.44 11.06
N GLY A 160 3.76 -14.00 10.14
CA GLY A 160 3.98 -14.17 8.71
C GLY A 160 5.28 -13.53 8.21
N HIS A 161 5.55 -12.29 8.64
CA HIS A 161 6.82 -11.61 8.34
C HIS A 161 8.03 -12.32 8.97
N ARG A 162 7.96 -12.64 10.27
CA ARG A 162 9.04 -13.33 10.99
C ARG A 162 9.41 -14.66 10.38
N GLY A 163 8.41 -15.50 10.05
CA GLY A 163 8.66 -16.78 9.39
C GLY A 163 9.40 -16.62 8.07
N CYS A 164 9.06 -15.61 7.28
CA CYS A 164 9.79 -15.28 6.05
C CYS A 164 11.24 -14.87 6.36
N LEU A 165 11.46 -13.99 7.33
CA LEU A 165 12.76 -13.45 7.71
C LEU A 165 13.69 -14.50 8.36
N ASN A 166 13.15 -15.49 9.08
CA ASN A 166 13.92 -16.60 9.68
C ASN A 166 14.80 -17.33 8.67
N ILE A 167 14.40 -17.34 7.41
CA ILE A 167 15.16 -17.95 6.31
C ILE A 167 15.72 -16.94 5.32
N LYS A 168 15.80 -15.67 5.73
CA LYS A 168 16.26 -14.55 4.90
C LYS A 168 15.43 -14.35 3.63
N GLY A 169 14.14 -14.68 3.69
CA GLY A 169 13.19 -14.43 2.60
C GLY A 169 12.81 -12.95 2.52
N GLN A 170 12.39 -12.52 1.34
CA GLN A 170 11.93 -11.14 1.11
C GLN A 170 10.46 -11.00 1.45
N THR A 171 10.10 -9.90 2.11
CA THR A 171 8.72 -9.61 2.48
C THR A 171 8.35 -8.14 2.25
N ILE A 172 7.08 -7.90 1.95
CA ILE A 172 6.51 -6.57 1.72
C ILE A 172 5.53 -6.26 2.84
N ALA A 173 5.78 -5.17 3.56
CA ALA A 173 4.82 -4.64 4.52
C ALA A 173 4.05 -3.45 3.94
N THR A 174 2.72 -3.53 3.98
CA THR A 174 1.83 -2.44 3.55
C THR A 174 1.37 -1.65 4.79
N LEU A 175 1.50 -0.32 4.79
CA LEU A 175 1.23 0.50 5.97
C LEU A 175 0.04 1.46 5.76
N PRO A 176 -0.77 1.70 6.83
CA PRO A 176 -1.92 2.62 6.79
C PRO A 176 -1.56 4.07 7.15
N CYS A 177 -0.28 4.41 7.13
CA CYS A 177 0.27 5.70 7.57
C CYS A 177 1.48 6.08 6.71
N GLY A 178 2.07 7.27 6.93
CA GLY A 178 3.34 7.63 6.33
C GLY A 178 4.47 6.70 6.80
N LEU A 179 5.50 6.54 5.95
CA LEU A 179 6.63 5.65 6.23
C LEU A 179 7.71 6.28 7.12
N ASP A 180 7.48 7.49 7.61
CA ASP A 180 8.31 8.17 8.61
C ASP A 180 8.13 7.59 10.02
N LYS A 181 7.03 6.87 10.25
CA LYS A 181 6.70 6.17 11.50
C LYS A 181 5.99 4.87 11.18
N TYR A 182 6.51 3.77 11.67
CA TYR A 182 5.84 2.48 11.49
C TYR A 182 4.71 2.31 12.51
N TYR A 183 3.70 1.57 12.12
CA TYR A 183 2.58 1.26 12.97
C TYR A 183 2.23 -0.24 12.89
N PRO A 184 2.08 -0.92 14.01
CA PRO A 184 2.14 -0.40 15.38
C PRO A 184 3.59 -0.17 15.85
N PRO A 185 3.84 0.66 16.88
CA PRO A 185 5.18 0.97 17.36
C PRO A 185 5.99 -0.25 17.81
N GLU A 186 5.34 -1.26 18.35
CA GLU A 186 5.98 -2.51 18.77
C GLU A 186 6.57 -3.33 17.63
N ASN A 187 6.22 -3.04 16.39
CA ASN A 187 6.75 -3.69 15.19
C ASN A 187 7.76 -2.80 14.42
N CYS A 188 8.28 -1.73 15.04
CA CYS A 188 9.29 -0.90 14.41
C CYS A 188 10.54 -1.71 14.05
N ASP A 189 11.06 -2.49 14.99
CA ASP A 189 12.25 -3.33 14.77
C ASP A 189 12.01 -4.35 13.65
N LEU A 190 10.81 -4.93 13.57
CA LEU A 190 10.44 -5.83 12.49
C LEU A 190 10.40 -5.11 11.12
N GLY A 191 9.95 -3.86 11.11
CA GLY A 191 9.98 -3.03 9.90
C GLY A 191 11.40 -2.78 9.41
N ASP A 192 12.34 -2.51 10.31
CA ASP A 192 13.75 -2.31 9.97
C ASP A 192 14.39 -3.64 9.53
N GLU A 193 14.09 -4.76 10.19
CA GLU A 193 14.55 -6.09 9.79
C GLU A 193 14.07 -6.48 8.38
N ILE A 194 12.84 -6.11 8.00
CA ILE A 194 12.34 -6.28 6.62
C ILE A 194 13.24 -5.54 5.63
N LEU A 195 13.63 -4.32 5.92
CA LEU A 195 14.48 -3.51 5.05
C LEU A 195 15.91 -4.07 4.96
N GLU A 196 16.47 -4.54 6.05
CA GLU A 196 17.79 -5.17 6.11
C GLU A 196 17.86 -6.47 5.30
N ASN A 197 16.73 -7.19 5.18
CA ASN A 197 16.61 -8.40 4.37
C ASN A 197 16.10 -8.14 2.94
N GLU A 198 16.41 -6.98 2.37
CA GLU A 198 16.06 -6.63 0.99
C GLU A 198 14.54 -6.65 0.71
N GLY A 199 13.72 -6.49 1.75
CA GLY A 199 12.29 -6.34 1.64
C GLY A 199 11.86 -4.90 1.36
N CYS A 200 10.56 -4.63 1.45
CA CYS A 200 9.99 -3.32 1.14
C CYS A 200 8.83 -2.94 2.06
N LEU A 201 8.80 -1.68 2.48
CA LEU A 201 7.65 -1.06 3.12
C LEU A 201 6.96 -0.15 2.11
N ILE A 202 5.62 -0.21 2.03
CA ILE A 202 4.84 0.66 1.13
C ILE A 202 3.67 1.33 1.81
N SER A 203 3.32 2.50 1.30
CA SER A 203 2.13 3.24 1.72
C SER A 203 1.60 4.13 0.59
N GLU A 204 0.32 4.43 0.60
CA GLU A 204 -0.27 5.47 -0.25
C GLU A 204 -0.23 6.86 0.42
N TYR A 205 0.34 6.97 1.61
CA TYR A 205 0.26 8.17 2.44
C TYR A 205 1.61 8.85 2.56
N LYS A 206 1.59 10.19 2.48
CA LYS A 206 2.76 11.05 2.70
C LYS A 206 3.26 10.95 4.16
N ILE A 207 4.51 11.31 4.39
CA ILE A 207 5.09 11.45 5.72
C ILE A 207 4.22 12.34 6.61
N GLY A 208 4.21 12.08 7.91
CA GLY A 208 3.37 12.77 8.89
C GLY A 208 1.91 12.32 8.91
N THR A 209 1.49 11.38 8.05
CA THR A 209 0.12 10.86 8.06
C THR A 209 -0.04 9.79 9.12
N ASN A 210 -0.91 10.01 10.10
CA ASN A 210 -1.24 9.04 11.16
C ASN A 210 -2.20 7.94 10.66
N PRO A 211 -2.18 6.73 11.23
CA PRO A 211 -3.14 5.69 10.92
C PRO A 211 -4.57 6.08 11.33
N SER A 212 -5.57 5.57 10.61
CA SER A 212 -6.98 5.71 10.95
C SER A 212 -7.77 4.49 10.47
N LYS A 213 -8.98 4.28 11.02
CA LYS A 213 -9.84 3.13 10.66
C LYS A 213 -10.02 3.00 9.14
N ILE A 214 -10.26 4.12 8.45
CA ILE A 214 -10.44 4.13 6.99
C ILE A 214 -9.14 3.74 6.28
N ARG A 215 -8.00 4.25 6.75
CA ARG A 215 -6.69 3.96 6.15
C ARG A 215 -6.27 2.50 6.31
N PHE A 216 -6.63 1.85 7.41
CA PHE A 216 -6.45 0.40 7.55
C PHE A 216 -7.20 -0.35 6.46
N ILE A 217 -8.51 -0.05 6.27
CA ILE A 217 -9.32 -0.69 5.23
C ILE A 217 -8.74 -0.41 3.83
N GLN A 218 -8.32 0.82 3.56
CA GLN A 218 -7.72 1.17 2.27
C GLN A 218 -6.40 0.46 2.02
N ARG A 219 -5.58 0.27 3.05
CA ARG A 219 -4.33 -0.45 2.98
C ARG A 219 -4.53 -1.95 2.71
N ASP A 220 -5.57 -2.56 3.30
CA ASP A 220 -5.83 -3.99 3.17
C ASP A 220 -6.01 -4.44 1.72
N ARG A 221 -6.50 -3.55 0.83
CA ARG A 221 -6.58 -3.85 -0.60
C ARG A 221 -5.21 -4.03 -1.26
N LEU A 222 -4.16 -3.37 -0.74
CA LEU A 222 -2.80 -3.50 -1.28
C LEU A 222 -2.25 -4.89 -1.03
N GLN A 223 -2.52 -5.50 0.13
CA GLN A 223 -2.13 -6.87 0.44
C GLN A 223 -2.74 -7.85 -0.57
N ALA A 224 -4.04 -7.74 -0.82
CA ALA A 224 -4.71 -8.58 -1.81
C ALA A 224 -4.23 -8.31 -3.24
N ALA A 225 -4.06 -7.04 -3.62
CA ALA A 225 -3.65 -6.66 -4.97
C ALA A 225 -2.25 -7.18 -5.33
N LEU A 226 -1.30 -7.06 -4.40
CA LEU A 226 0.09 -7.46 -4.61
C LEU A 226 0.29 -8.97 -4.66
N SER A 227 -0.68 -9.77 -4.22
CA SER A 227 -0.54 -11.21 -4.02
C SER A 227 -1.27 -12.03 -5.08
N LEU A 228 -0.78 -13.23 -5.36
CA LEU A 228 -1.49 -14.25 -6.15
C LEU A 228 -2.68 -14.85 -5.37
N GLY A 229 -2.54 -14.91 -4.05
CA GLY A 229 -3.55 -15.41 -3.14
C GLY A 229 -3.38 -14.84 -1.74
N VAL A 230 -4.38 -15.07 -0.91
CA VAL A 230 -4.42 -14.64 0.50
C VAL A 230 -4.62 -15.87 1.37
N VAL A 231 -3.76 -16.04 2.35
CA VAL A 231 -3.86 -17.08 3.37
C VAL A 231 -4.26 -16.42 4.68
N VAL A 232 -5.40 -16.81 5.21
CA VAL A 232 -5.89 -16.40 6.53
C VAL A 232 -5.39 -17.41 7.55
N VAL A 233 -4.55 -16.98 8.47
CA VAL A 233 -4.02 -17.84 9.53
C VAL A 233 -5.09 -18.14 10.57
N GLU A 234 -5.69 -17.08 11.11
CA GLU A 234 -6.71 -17.14 12.13
C GLU A 234 -7.48 -15.81 12.16
N CYS A 235 -8.81 -15.88 12.18
CA CYS A 235 -9.63 -14.68 12.36
C CYS A 235 -11.04 -15.03 12.83
N ALA A 236 -11.70 -14.08 13.51
CA ALA A 236 -13.14 -14.14 13.74
C ALA A 236 -13.90 -13.70 12.48
N ILE A 237 -15.18 -14.12 12.37
CA ILE A 237 -16.04 -13.80 11.23
C ILE A 237 -16.22 -12.28 11.08
N GLU A 238 -16.35 -11.55 12.19
CA GLU A 238 -16.51 -10.10 12.23
C GLU A 238 -15.21 -9.40 12.65
N CYS A 239 -14.17 -9.51 11.84
CA CYS A 239 -12.87 -8.90 12.13
C CYS A 239 -12.33 -8.06 10.95
N GLY A 240 -11.30 -7.25 11.24
CA GLY A 240 -10.66 -6.41 10.22
C GLY A 240 -10.05 -7.20 9.06
N THR A 241 -9.58 -8.41 9.31
CA THR A 241 -9.03 -9.33 8.30
C THR A 241 -10.00 -9.59 7.14
N MET A 242 -11.32 -9.56 7.42
CA MET A 242 -12.35 -9.76 6.40
C MET A 242 -12.38 -8.67 5.33
N HIS A 243 -11.78 -7.50 5.57
CA HIS A 243 -11.61 -6.50 4.51
C HIS A 243 -10.65 -7.01 3.43
N THR A 244 -9.50 -7.56 3.83
CA THR A 244 -8.54 -8.15 2.88
C THR A 244 -9.15 -9.34 2.12
N VAL A 245 -9.92 -10.19 2.80
CA VAL A 245 -10.65 -11.30 2.17
C VAL A 245 -11.63 -10.80 1.10
N LYS A 246 -12.42 -9.78 1.41
CA LYS A 246 -13.34 -9.16 0.43
C LYS A 246 -12.61 -8.55 -0.76
N PHE A 247 -11.45 -7.93 -0.55
CA PHE A 247 -10.62 -7.44 -1.65
C PHE A 247 -10.02 -8.57 -2.48
N ALA A 248 -9.59 -9.66 -1.85
CA ALA A 248 -9.11 -10.85 -2.55
C ALA A 248 -10.20 -11.42 -3.48
N GLN A 249 -11.44 -11.54 -2.99
CA GLN A 249 -12.58 -11.95 -3.82
C GLN A 249 -12.85 -10.95 -4.96
N LYS A 250 -12.84 -9.65 -4.66
CA LYS A 250 -13.04 -8.57 -5.66
C LYS A 250 -12.01 -8.59 -6.78
N TYR A 251 -10.78 -9.02 -6.48
CA TYR A 251 -9.67 -9.08 -7.43
C TYR A 251 -9.43 -10.49 -7.99
N ASN A 252 -10.35 -11.43 -7.75
CA ASN A 252 -10.26 -12.83 -8.19
C ASN A 252 -8.97 -13.53 -7.73
N LYS A 253 -8.52 -13.23 -6.50
CA LYS A 253 -7.37 -13.88 -5.90
C LYS A 253 -7.76 -15.19 -5.23
N LYS A 254 -6.83 -16.13 -5.18
CA LYS A 254 -7.02 -17.38 -4.44
C LYS A 254 -7.12 -17.09 -2.94
N LEU A 255 -7.98 -17.86 -2.25
CA LEU A 255 -8.15 -17.76 -0.80
C LEU A 255 -7.89 -19.13 -0.16
N ALA A 256 -7.15 -19.11 0.93
CA ALA A 256 -6.95 -20.27 1.79
C ALA A 256 -7.12 -19.84 3.26
N VAL A 257 -7.59 -20.75 4.08
CA VAL A 257 -7.73 -20.57 5.52
C VAL A 257 -7.05 -21.76 6.20
N SER A 258 -6.25 -21.50 7.22
CA SER A 258 -5.71 -22.58 8.03
C SER A 258 -6.80 -23.08 9.01
N LEU A 259 -6.92 -24.40 9.13
CA LEU A 259 -7.81 -25.04 10.09
C LEU A 259 -6.98 -25.70 11.18
N HIS A 260 -7.33 -25.50 12.43
CA HIS A 260 -6.72 -26.15 13.57
C HIS A 260 -7.67 -26.19 14.76
N ASP A 261 -7.38 -27.04 15.73
CA ASP A 261 -8.31 -27.41 16.82
C ASP A 261 -8.61 -26.28 17.82
N GLU A 262 -7.81 -25.21 17.82
CA GLU A 262 -8.00 -24.05 18.70
C GLU A 262 -8.87 -22.94 18.05
N VAL A 263 -9.30 -23.13 16.79
CA VAL A 263 -10.20 -22.18 16.11
C VAL A 263 -11.64 -22.58 16.41
N ASN A 264 -12.41 -21.66 17.00
CA ASN A 264 -13.85 -21.83 17.11
C ASN A 264 -14.50 -21.66 15.73
N LEU A 265 -15.23 -22.67 15.29
CA LEU A 265 -15.90 -22.73 13.98
C LEU A 265 -17.40 -22.36 14.07
N ASP A 266 -17.90 -21.98 15.27
CA ASP A 266 -19.29 -21.60 15.51
C ASP A 266 -19.61 -20.16 15.03
#